data_dd99dc229c4ca494d96dc2eb9ae781a2
#
_entry.id   dd99dc229c4ca494d96dc2eb9ae781a2
#
_cell.length_a   1.000
_cell.length_b   1.000
_cell.length_c   1.000
_cell.angle_alpha   90.00
_cell.angle_beta   90.00
_cell.angle_gamma   90.00
#
_symmetry.space_group_name_H-M   'P 1'
#
loop_
_entity.id
_entity.type
_entity.pdbx_description
1 polymer ?
#
loop_
_entity_poly.entity_id
_entity_poly.type
_entity_poly.pdbx_seq_one_letter_code
_entity_poly.pdbx_strand_id
1 'polypeptide(L)'
;MPKRKPEVTLRTAGGILYKATRRKVKNLNIRVHPDGTVAVSIPFRSSWEEADRFVLRHRDWVQEAQRDLADREARTYWRPLPEKDVALAHFAVMSDKVYPAFAEVLGGQKPILKVRSMTSRWGVCTPGKRQITLALELYNMPEAAQIYVVVHEYCHFLVLDHSPKFWADVEKILPDWKARRELLK
;
A
#
# COMPACT_ATOMS: atom_id res chain seq x y z
N MET A 1 -22.95 -30.75 7.49
CA MET A 1 -22.59 -30.23 8.82
C MET A 1 -22.86 -28.73 8.84
N PRO A 2 -23.57 -28.19 9.84
CA PRO A 2 -23.85 -26.76 9.90
C PRO A 2 -22.54 -25.98 9.99
N LYS A 3 -22.39 -24.93 9.17
CA LYS A 3 -21.23 -24.02 9.23
C LYS A 3 -21.29 -23.29 10.58
N ARG A 4 -20.33 -23.56 11.48
CA ARG A 4 -20.21 -22.76 12.72
C ARG A 4 -20.08 -21.30 12.36
N LYS A 5 -20.95 -20.45 12.90
CA LYS A 5 -20.89 -19.00 12.73
C LYS A 5 -19.62 -18.46 13.40
N PRO A 6 -18.99 -17.44 12.81
CA PRO A 6 -17.85 -16.77 13.45
C PRO A 6 -18.29 -16.18 14.80
N GLU A 7 -17.55 -16.48 15.84
CA GLU A 7 -17.75 -15.89 17.16
C GLU A 7 -16.75 -14.71 17.28
N VAL A 8 -17.29 -13.54 17.61
CA VAL A 8 -16.53 -12.29 17.68
C VAL A 8 -16.60 -11.74 19.09
N THR A 9 -15.45 -11.35 19.66
CA THR A 9 -15.38 -10.70 20.97
C THR A 9 -14.34 -9.61 20.97
N LEU A 10 -14.56 -8.55 21.77
CA LEU A 10 -13.56 -7.53 22.07
C LEU A 10 -12.78 -7.97 23.31
N ARG A 11 -11.45 -7.87 23.25
CA ARG A 11 -10.54 -8.27 24.32
C ARG A 11 -9.42 -7.25 24.46
N THR A 12 -8.79 -7.27 25.63
CA THR A 12 -7.61 -6.44 25.90
C THR A 12 -6.48 -7.31 26.42
N ALA A 13 -5.29 -7.18 25.86
CA ALA A 13 -4.09 -7.85 26.32
C ALA A 13 -2.88 -6.89 26.21
N GLY A 14 -2.16 -6.69 27.29
CA GLY A 14 -0.99 -5.81 27.33
C GLY A 14 -1.28 -4.35 26.96
N GLY A 15 -2.49 -3.85 27.25
CA GLY A 15 -2.92 -2.50 26.89
C GLY A 15 -3.41 -2.36 25.44
N ILE A 16 -3.42 -3.45 24.65
CA ILE A 16 -3.95 -3.45 23.28
C ILE A 16 -5.39 -3.94 23.30
N LEU A 17 -6.32 -3.08 22.87
CA LEU A 17 -7.69 -3.47 22.57
C LEU A 17 -7.73 -4.13 21.18
N TYR A 18 -8.32 -5.32 21.07
CA TYR A 18 -8.39 -6.02 19.81
C TYR A 18 -9.70 -6.77 19.62
N LYS A 19 -10.10 -6.94 18.37
CA LYS A 19 -11.27 -7.73 17.95
C LYS A 19 -10.82 -9.16 17.66
N ALA A 20 -11.15 -10.10 18.55
CA ALA A 20 -10.91 -11.52 18.34
C ALA A 20 -12.06 -12.16 17.56
N THR A 21 -11.74 -12.96 16.54
CA THR A 21 -12.73 -13.67 15.73
C THR A 21 -12.34 -15.14 15.59
N ARG A 22 -13.18 -16.05 16.07
CA ARG A 22 -13.05 -17.49 15.80
C ARG A 22 -13.56 -17.79 14.40
N ARG A 23 -12.69 -18.41 13.58
CA ARG A 23 -13.03 -18.78 12.20
C ARG A 23 -12.24 -20.00 11.74
N LYS A 24 -12.57 -20.53 10.56
CA LYS A 24 -11.84 -21.65 9.95
C LYS A 24 -10.47 -21.18 9.44
N VAL A 25 -9.49 -21.11 10.32
CA VAL A 25 -8.07 -20.82 10.03
C VAL A 25 -7.18 -21.88 10.68
N LYS A 26 -6.00 -22.10 10.14
CA LYS A 26 -5.05 -23.08 10.70
C LYS A 26 -4.29 -22.52 11.91
N ASN A 27 -3.88 -21.26 11.84
CA ASN A 27 -3.04 -20.58 12.81
C ASN A 27 -3.69 -19.28 13.30
N LEU A 28 -3.22 -18.77 14.44
CA LEU A 28 -3.54 -17.42 14.86
C LEU A 28 -2.92 -16.43 13.87
N ASN A 29 -3.67 -15.36 13.61
CA ASN A 29 -3.21 -14.28 12.76
C ASN A 29 -3.62 -12.95 13.39
N ILE A 30 -2.70 -11.99 13.41
CA ILE A 30 -2.92 -10.63 13.89
C ILE A 30 -2.78 -9.65 12.72
N ARG A 31 -3.63 -8.65 12.71
CA ARG A 31 -3.63 -7.58 11.70
C ARG A 31 -3.92 -6.25 12.38
N VAL A 32 -3.13 -5.25 12.05
CA VAL A 32 -3.46 -3.85 12.33
C VAL A 32 -4.09 -3.27 11.07
N HIS A 33 -5.28 -2.71 11.21
CA HIS A 33 -6.02 -2.07 10.12
C HIS A 33 -5.54 -0.62 9.90
N PRO A 34 -5.82 -0.01 8.74
CA PRO A 34 -5.45 1.39 8.48
C PRO A 34 -6.02 2.40 9.48
N ASP A 35 -7.13 2.09 10.13
CA ASP A 35 -7.74 2.89 11.20
C ASP A 35 -7.10 2.65 12.59
N GLY A 36 -5.97 1.93 12.65
CA GLY A 36 -5.29 1.57 13.89
C GLY A 36 -5.93 0.45 14.69
N THR A 37 -7.12 -0.06 14.28
CA THR A 37 -7.77 -1.16 14.98
C THR A 37 -7.03 -2.49 14.81
N VAL A 38 -7.00 -3.28 15.87
CA VAL A 38 -6.31 -4.58 15.89
C VAL A 38 -7.33 -5.71 15.77
N ALA A 39 -7.14 -6.60 14.80
CA ALA A 39 -7.96 -7.79 14.63
C ALA A 39 -7.12 -9.06 14.76
N VAL A 40 -7.63 -10.04 15.50
CA VAL A 40 -7.02 -11.36 15.68
C VAL A 40 -7.97 -12.43 15.18
N SER A 41 -7.51 -13.26 14.25
CA SER A 41 -8.23 -14.46 13.83
C SER A 41 -7.67 -15.66 14.53
N ILE A 42 -8.54 -16.48 15.14
CA ILE A 42 -8.15 -17.68 15.87
C ILE A 42 -8.88 -18.91 15.34
N PRO A 43 -8.27 -20.10 15.35
CA PRO A 43 -8.92 -21.36 15.06
C PRO A 43 -10.09 -21.62 16.02
N PHE A 44 -11.09 -22.38 15.59
CA PHE A 44 -12.22 -22.77 16.46
C PHE A 44 -11.80 -23.58 17.69
N ARG A 45 -10.66 -24.25 17.63
CA ARG A 45 -10.09 -25.06 18.73
C ARG A 45 -9.28 -24.25 19.74
N SER A 46 -8.90 -23.04 19.41
CA SER A 46 -8.05 -22.20 20.26
C SER A 46 -8.87 -21.50 21.34
N SER A 47 -8.26 -21.33 22.52
CA SER A 47 -8.87 -20.59 23.62
C SER A 47 -8.70 -19.08 23.45
N TRP A 48 -9.47 -18.30 24.19
CA TRP A 48 -9.32 -16.84 24.20
C TRP A 48 -8.02 -16.42 24.88
N GLU A 49 -7.55 -17.18 25.87
CA GLU A 49 -6.27 -16.95 26.56
C GLU A 49 -5.09 -17.19 25.64
N GLU A 50 -5.20 -18.09 24.66
CA GLU A 50 -4.19 -18.25 23.60
C GLU A 50 -4.13 -17.01 22.70
N ALA A 51 -5.27 -16.39 22.42
CA ALA A 51 -5.34 -15.14 21.66
C ALA A 51 -4.67 -14.00 22.46
N ASP A 52 -4.94 -13.88 23.76
CA ASP A 52 -4.32 -12.88 24.64
C ASP A 52 -2.80 -13.04 24.66
N ARG A 53 -2.31 -14.26 24.88
CA ARG A 53 -0.86 -14.55 24.85
C ARG A 53 -0.22 -14.27 23.50
N PHE A 54 -0.96 -14.51 22.42
CA PHE A 54 -0.49 -14.22 21.08
C PHE A 54 -0.35 -12.71 20.86
N VAL A 55 -1.33 -11.90 21.29
CA VAL A 55 -1.24 -10.43 21.23
C VAL A 55 -0.10 -9.91 22.10
N LEU A 56 0.07 -10.44 23.32
CA LEU A 56 1.17 -10.06 24.21
C LEU A 56 2.54 -10.28 23.57
N ARG A 57 2.76 -11.42 22.90
CA ARG A 57 4.03 -11.71 22.22
C ARG A 57 4.30 -10.78 21.03
N HIS A 58 3.26 -10.19 20.43
CA HIS A 58 3.37 -9.29 19.29
C HIS A 58 3.11 -7.83 19.66
N ARG A 59 3.13 -7.52 20.97
CA ARG A 59 2.78 -6.20 21.48
C ARG A 59 3.59 -5.08 20.84
N ASP A 60 4.92 -5.23 20.86
CA ASP A 60 5.82 -4.21 20.36
C ASP A 60 5.61 -3.95 18.87
N TRP A 61 5.46 -5.02 18.08
CA TRP A 61 5.13 -4.93 16.66
C TRP A 61 3.78 -4.23 16.42
N VAL A 62 2.75 -4.53 17.22
CA VAL A 62 1.43 -3.86 17.09
C VAL A 62 1.57 -2.38 17.40
N GLN A 63 2.27 -2.02 18.46
CA GLN A 63 2.47 -0.63 18.86
C GLN A 63 3.31 0.14 17.83
N GLU A 64 4.33 -0.48 17.26
CA GLU A 64 5.11 0.09 16.16
C GLU A 64 4.24 0.32 14.93
N ALA A 65 3.46 -0.69 14.51
CA ALA A 65 2.54 -0.56 13.38
C ALA A 65 1.48 0.53 13.60
N GLN A 66 0.96 0.68 14.82
CA GLN A 66 0.02 1.74 15.17
C GLN A 66 0.69 3.13 15.16
N ARG A 67 1.93 3.24 15.65
CA ARG A 67 2.73 4.49 15.57
C ARG A 67 3.01 4.86 14.14
N ASP A 68 3.44 3.90 13.30
CA ASP A 68 3.69 4.14 11.88
C ASP A 68 2.43 4.63 11.15
N LEU A 69 1.26 4.10 11.51
CA LEU A 69 -0.01 4.58 10.97
C LEU A 69 -0.32 6.00 11.41
N ALA A 70 -0.16 6.31 12.70
CA ALA A 70 -0.36 7.67 13.24
C ALA A 70 0.63 8.67 12.62
N ASP A 71 1.89 8.28 12.44
CA ASP A 71 2.90 9.10 11.79
C ASP A 71 2.60 9.33 10.29
N ARG A 72 2.10 8.30 9.60
CA ARG A 72 1.60 8.42 8.22
C ARG A 72 0.40 9.34 8.16
N GLU A 73 -0.55 9.19 9.06
CA GLU A 73 -1.71 10.07 9.18
C GLU A 73 -1.27 11.50 9.42
N ALA A 74 -0.38 11.74 10.37
CA ALA A 74 0.17 13.07 10.65
C ALA A 74 0.93 13.67 9.44
N ARG A 75 1.62 12.86 8.64
CA ARG A 75 2.35 13.33 7.44
C ARG A 75 1.46 13.53 6.22
N THR A 76 0.46 12.68 6.02
CA THR A 76 -0.33 12.60 4.78
C THR A 76 -1.62 13.42 4.87
N TYR A 77 -2.24 13.53 6.06
CA TYR A 77 -3.54 14.20 6.23
C TYR A 77 -3.45 15.68 6.57
N TRP A 78 -2.24 16.23 6.69
CA TRP A 78 -2.07 17.68 6.97
C TRP A 78 -2.52 18.58 5.81
N ARG A 79 -2.63 18.02 4.61
CA ARG A 79 -3.13 18.76 3.45
C ARG A 79 -4.37 18.07 2.92
N PRO A 80 -5.48 18.81 2.75
CA PRO A 80 -6.64 18.24 2.07
C PRO A 80 -6.23 17.72 0.70
N LEU A 81 -6.75 16.56 0.34
CA LEU A 81 -6.52 16.00 -0.99
C LEU A 81 -7.20 16.93 -2.03
N PRO A 82 -6.56 17.15 -3.18
CA PRO A 82 -7.17 17.94 -4.24
C PRO A 82 -8.30 17.16 -4.91
N GLU A 83 -9.07 17.87 -5.74
CA GLU A 83 -9.97 17.21 -6.67
C GLU A 83 -9.19 16.33 -7.64
N LYS A 84 -9.84 15.27 -8.17
CA LYS A 84 -9.17 14.27 -9.00
C LYS A 84 -8.60 14.82 -10.30
N ASP A 85 -9.24 15.82 -10.88
CA ASP A 85 -8.79 16.50 -12.09
C ASP A 85 -7.51 17.33 -11.84
N VAL A 86 -7.42 17.99 -10.69
CA VAL A 86 -6.22 18.72 -10.26
C VAL A 86 -5.05 17.74 -10.06
N ALA A 87 -5.28 16.63 -9.35
CA ALA A 87 -4.25 15.60 -9.18
C ALA A 87 -3.86 14.95 -10.52
N LEU A 88 -4.82 14.72 -11.41
CA LEU A 88 -4.55 14.16 -12.74
C LEU A 88 -3.68 15.11 -13.57
N ALA A 89 -3.98 16.39 -13.59
CA ALA A 89 -3.19 17.40 -14.29
C ALA A 89 -1.75 17.46 -13.75
N HIS A 90 -1.59 17.42 -12.42
CA HIS A 90 -0.29 17.37 -11.75
C HIS A 90 0.53 16.15 -12.16
N PHE A 91 -0.04 14.96 -12.09
CA PHE A 91 0.64 13.72 -12.49
C PHE A 91 0.88 13.61 -14.00
N ALA A 92 0.07 14.27 -14.82
CA ALA A 92 0.30 14.34 -16.26
C ALA A 92 1.62 15.06 -16.58
N VAL A 93 1.93 16.16 -15.88
CA VAL A 93 3.21 16.86 -16.02
C VAL A 93 4.40 15.95 -15.67
N MET A 94 4.29 15.15 -14.62
CA MET A 94 5.33 14.18 -14.25
C MET A 94 5.45 13.05 -15.28
N SER A 95 4.31 12.53 -15.73
CA SER A 95 4.27 11.52 -16.78
C SER A 95 4.93 12.01 -18.07
N ASP A 96 4.72 13.28 -18.42
CA ASP A 96 5.32 13.89 -19.62
C ASP A 96 6.86 13.99 -19.53
N LYS A 97 7.40 14.18 -18.34
CA LYS A 97 8.85 14.14 -18.08
C LYS A 97 9.42 12.72 -18.19
N VAL A 98 8.65 11.70 -17.81
CA VAL A 98 9.08 10.30 -17.80
C VAL A 98 8.88 9.62 -19.15
N TYR A 99 7.80 9.94 -19.85
CA TYR A 99 7.37 9.31 -21.10
C TYR A 99 8.48 9.20 -22.18
N PRO A 100 9.36 10.18 -22.42
CA PRO A 100 10.38 10.08 -23.48
C PRO A 100 11.27 8.83 -23.35
N ALA A 101 11.56 8.38 -22.12
CA ALA A 101 12.33 7.16 -21.87
C ALA A 101 11.61 5.87 -22.28
N PHE A 102 10.30 5.93 -22.50
CA PHE A 102 9.44 4.78 -22.83
C PHE A 102 8.72 4.93 -24.19
N ALA A 103 8.95 6.03 -24.90
CA ALA A 103 8.22 6.35 -26.13
C ALA A 103 8.32 5.26 -27.20
N GLU A 104 9.51 4.67 -27.38
CA GLU A 104 9.73 3.58 -28.34
C GLU A 104 8.93 2.33 -27.97
N VAL A 105 9.01 1.87 -26.73
CA VAL A 105 8.29 0.70 -26.24
C VAL A 105 6.77 0.89 -26.31
N LEU A 106 6.32 2.11 -26.11
CA LEU A 106 4.91 2.48 -26.17
C LEU A 106 4.43 2.81 -27.59
N GLY A 107 5.30 2.68 -28.60
CA GLY A 107 4.94 2.96 -30.01
C GLY A 107 4.50 4.41 -30.24
N GLY A 108 5.16 5.36 -29.55
CA GLY A 108 4.88 6.79 -29.67
C GLY A 108 3.57 7.26 -29.02
N GLN A 109 2.83 6.42 -28.31
CA GLN A 109 1.56 6.77 -27.67
C GLN A 109 1.68 6.79 -26.16
N LYS A 110 1.31 7.92 -25.54
CA LYS A 110 1.28 8.04 -24.07
C LYS A 110 0.25 7.11 -23.44
N PRO A 111 0.50 6.59 -22.24
CA PRO A 111 -0.50 5.82 -21.51
C PRO A 111 -1.65 6.72 -21.04
N ILE A 112 -2.82 6.12 -20.88
CA ILE A 112 -3.96 6.76 -20.25
C ILE A 112 -3.67 6.86 -18.74
N LEU A 113 -3.68 8.09 -18.22
CA LEU A 113 -3.56 8.31 -16.78
C LEU A 113 -4.95 8.37 -16.14
N LYS A 114 -5.03 7.79 -14.94
CA LYS A 114 -6.19 7.90 -14.05
C LYS A 114 -5.74 8.15 -12.62
N VAL A 115 -6.61 8.80 -11.84
CA VAL A 115 -6.43 9.03 -10.42
C VAL A 115 -7.63 8.50 -9.66
N ARG A 116 -7.38 7.77 -8.58
CA ARG A 116 -8.43 7.34 -7.66
C ARG A 116 -7.84 7.17 -6.24
N SER A 117 -8.68 7.28 -5.20
CA SER A 117 -8.27 6.93 -3.85
C SER A 117 -7.91 5.44 -3.76
N MET A 118 -6.74 5.13 -3.18
CA MET A 118 -6.23 3.77 -2.99
C MET A 118 -5.53 3.67 -1.63
N THR A 119 -5.82 2.61 -0.88
CA THR A 119 -5.30 2.41 0.48
C THR A 119 -4.15 1.40 0.56
N SER A 120 -3.92 0.59 -0.48
CA SER A 120 -2.97 -0.53 -0.42
C SER A 120 -1.78 -0.40 -1.37
N ARG A 121 -1.78 0.61 -2.24
CA ARG A 121 -0.72 0.84 -3.23
C ARG A 121 -0.74 2.27 -3.75
N TRP A 122 0.40 2.75 -4.25
CA TRP A 122 0.56 4.11 -4.77
C TRP A 122 0.25 4.23 -6.27
N GLY A 123 0.35 3.12 -7.00
CA GLY A 123 0.05 3.07 -8.43
C GLY A 123 -0.34 1.67 -8.90
N VAL A 124 -0.84 1.59 -10.12
CA VAL A 124 -1.12 0.34 -10.86
C VAL A 124 -0.93 0.60 -12.35
N CYS A 125 -0.06 -0.16 -12.97
CA CYS A 125 0.00 -0.25 -14.42
C CYS A 125 -0.91 -1.38 -14.93
N THR A 126 -1.62 -1.13 -16.01
CA THR A 126 -2.42 -2.13 -16.74
C THR A 126 -1.95 -2.12 -18.20
N PRO A 127 -0.89 -2.86 -18.57
CA PRO A 127 -0.28 -2.78 -19.89
C PRO A 127 -1.25 -3.07 -21.04
N GLY A 128 -2.10 -4.09 -20.89
CA GLY A 128 -3.10 -4.44 -21.91
C GLY A 128 -4.12 -3.35 -22.24
N LYS A 129 -4.31 -2.38 -21.34
CA LYS A 129 -5.13 -1.19 -21.55
C LYS A 129 -4.31 0.07 -21.81
N ARG A 130 -3.00 -0.05 -21.83
CA ARG A 130 -2.05 1.07 -21.89
C ARG A 130 -2.43 2.15 -20.86
N GLN A 131 -2.62 1.75 -19.60
CA GLN A 131 -3.16 2.62 -18.55
C GLN A 131 -2.31 2.56 -17.30
N ILE A 132 -2.07 3.74 -16.70
CA ILE A 132 -1.52 3.89 -15.34
C ILE A 132 -2.59 4.54 -14.47
N THR A 133 -2.86 3.95 -13.31
CA THR A 133 -3.73 4.55 -12.30
C THR A 133 -2.89 4.89 -11.06
N LEU A 134 -2.90 6.14 -10.63
CA LEU A 134 -2.16 6.63 -9.48
C LEU A 134 -3.11 6.89 -8.30
N ALA A 135 -2.60 6.71 -7.08
CA ALA A 135 -3.34 7.01 -5.87
C ALA A 135 -3.51 8.53 -5.74
N LEU A 136 -4.71 8.99 -5.37
CA LEU A 136 -4.97 10.39 -5.07
C LEU A 136 -4.09 10.86 -3.89
N GLU A 137 -3.89 10.00 -2.92
CA GLU A 137 -3.07 10.20 -1.72
C GLU A 137 -1.59 10.43 -2.05
N LEU A 138 -1.12 9.95 -3.20
CA LEU A 138 0.24 10.18 -3.69
C LEU A 138 0.53 11.69 -3.92
N TYR A 139 -0.51 12.49 -4.17
CA TYR A 139 -0.38 13.94 -4.37
C TYR A 139 0.26 14.64 -3.18
N ASN A 140 -0.02 14.20 -1.96
CA ASN A 140 0.53 14.79 -0.74
C ASN A 140 1.94 14.29 -0.38
N MET A 141 2.46 13.30 -1.12
CA MET A 141 3.81 12.79 -0.92
C MET A 141 4.85 13.75 -1.53
N PRO A 142 6.12 13.70 -1.06
CA PRO A 142 7.19 14.47 -1.69
C PRO A 142 7.30 14.20 -3.20
N GLU A 143 7.61 15.23 -4.00
CA GLU A 143 7.72 15.12 -5.47
C GLU A 143 8.66 13.98 -5.89
N ALA A 144 9.77 13.81 -5.16
CA ALA A 144 10.71 12.72 -5.42
C ALA A 144 10.06 11.33 -5.32
N ALA A 145 9.16 11.13 -4.35
CA ALA A 145 8.39 9.89 -4.19
C ALA A 145 7.35 9.73 -5.31
N GLN A 146 6.69 10.83 -5.70
CA GLN A 146 5.72 10.82 -6.79
C GLN A 146 6.38 10.42 -8.12
N ILE A 147 7.52 11.02 -8.45
CA ILE A 147 8.30 10.66 -9.65
C ILE A 147 8.71 9.19 -9.62
N TYR A 148 9.15 8.68 -8.46
CA TYR A 148 9.49 7.27 -8.32
C TYR A 148 8.30 6.37 -8.65
N VAL A 149 7.10 6.64 -8.14
CA VAL A 149 5.91 5.84 -8.45
C VAL A 149 5.57 5.91 -9.92
N VAL A 150 5.64 7.09 -10.56
CA VAL A 150 5.39 7.22 -11.99
C VAL A 150 6.39 6.36 -12.79
N VAL A 151 7.69 6.47 -12.52
CA VAL A 151 8.72 5.63 -13.19
C VAL A 151 8.48 4.16 -12.96
N HIS A 152 8.13 3.75 -11.73
CA HIS A 152 7.82 2.37 -11.36
C HIS A 152 6.67 1.81 -12.22
N GLU A 153 5.58 2.56 -12.36
CA GLU A 153 4.43 2.13 -13.17
C GLU A 153 4.76 2.11 -14.67
N TYR A 154 5.60 3.01 -15.15
CA TYR A 154 6.09 2.97 -16.52
C TYR A 154 6.97 1.74 -16.79
N CYS A 155 7.82 1.34 -15.85
CA CYS A 155 8.65 0.13 -15.99
C CYS A 155 7.83 -1.15 -16.14
N HIS A 156 6.58 -1.18 -15.67
CA HIS A 156 5.67 -2.30 -15.91
C HIS A 156 5.22 -2.46 -17.36
N PHE A 157 5.46 -1.51 -18.23
CA PHE A 157 5.32 -1.73 -19.68
C PHE A 157 6.49 -2.54 -20.28
N LEU A 158 7.62 -2.62 -19.58
CA LEU A 158 8.79 -3.41 -19.97
C LEU A 158 8.80 -4.79 -19.29
N VAL A 159 8.50 -4.83 -17.99
CA VAL A 159 8.58 -6.03 -17.14
C VAL A 159 7.40 -6.04 -16.17
N LEU A 160 6.59 -7.10 -16.21
CA LEU A 160 5.35 -7.20 -15.43
C LEU A 160 5.59 -7.51 -13.95
N ASP A 161 6.65 -8.22 -13.63
CA ASP A 161 7.02 -8.61 -12.27
C ASP A 161 8.14 -7.70 -11.71
N HIS A 162 8.38 -7.80 -10.40
CA HIS A 162 9.46 -7.07 -9.73
C HIS A 162 10.76 -7.89 -9.68
N SER A 163 11.11 -8.55 -10.80
CA SER A 163 12.36 -9.30 -10.96
C SER A 163 13.60 -8.38 -10.91
N PRO A 164 14.81 -8.94 -10.82
CA PRO A 164 16.05 -8.16 -10.92
C PRO A 164 16.11 -7.29 -12.18
N LYS A 165 15.54 -7.76 -13.30
CA LYS A 165 15.46 -7.01 -14.55
C LYS A 165 14.60 -5.75 -14.39
N PHE A 166 13.46 -5.85 -13.72
CA PHE A 166 12.60 -4.69 -13.42
C PHE A 166 13.36 -3.62 -12.66
N TRP A 167 14.04 -3.99 -11.59
CA TRP A 167 14.81 -3.04 -10.77
C TRP A 167 15.99 -2.43 -11.51
N ALA A 168 16.63 -3.19 -12.39
CA ALA A 168 17.68 -2.69 -13.26
C ALA A 168 17.15 -1.63 -14.26
N ASP A 169 15.94 -1.82 -14.78
CA ASP A 169 15.30 -0.86 -15.68
C ASP A 169 14.85 0.40 -14.92
N VAL A 170 14.33 0.26 -13.68
CA VAL A 170 14.06 1.42 -12.81
C VAL A 170 15.35 2.19 -12.51
N GLU A 171 16.45 1.51 -12.18
CA GLU A 171 17.74 2.14 -11.81
C GLU A 171 18.38 2.90 -12.96
N LYS A 172 18.21 2.44 -14.21
CA LYS A 172 18.69 3.17 -15.40
C LYS A 172 18.04 4.54 -15.56
N ILE A 173 16.76 4.66 -15.22
CA ILE A 173 15.98 5.88 -15.37
C ILE A 173 16.09 6.75 -14.12
N LEU A 174 16.14 6.13 -12.96
CA LEU A 174 16.12 6.77 -11.66
C LEU A 174 17.15 6.12 -10.73
N PRO A 175 18.44 6.49 -10.84
CA PRO A 175 19.53 5.84 -10.07
C PRO A 175 19.35 5.90 -8.55
N ASP A 176 18.67 6.93 -8.04
CA ASP A 176 18.40 7.16 -6.62
C ASP A 176 17.03 6.60 -6.16
N TRP A 177 16.44 5.67 -6.94
CA TRP A 177 15.10 5.14 -6.68
C TRP A 177 14.92 4.57 -5.28
N LYS A 178 15.96 3.98 -4.67
CA LYS A 178 15.89 3.41 -3.31
C LYS A 178 15.60 4.50 -2.28
N ALA A 179 16.31 5.61 -2.34
CA ALA A 179 16.09 6.75 -1.45
C ALA A 179 14.70 7.35 -1.63
N ARG A 180 14.22 7.45 -2.87
CA ARG A 180 12.87 7.98 -3.17
C ARG A 180 11.77 7.06 -2.69
N ARG A 181 11.98 5.74 -2.79
CA ARG A 181 11.04 4.73 -2.29
C ARG A 181 10.87 4.80 -0.77
N GLU A 182 11.94 5.10 -0.02
CA GLU A 182 11.87 5.25 1.44
C GLU A 182 10.92 6.38 1.88
N LEU A 183 10.73 7.41 1.04
CA LEU A 183 9.79 8.51 1.32
C LEU A 183 8.31 8.07 1.32
N LEU A 184 8.01 6.86 0.84
CA LEU A 184 6.66 6.29 0.78
C LEU A 184 6.30 5.43 2.00
N LYS A 185 7.23 5.25 2.93
CA LYS A 185 7.05 4.49 4.17
C LYS A 185 6.38 5.29 5.25
#